data_478a6bf3d4298cef32fa257d53b8e6c8
#
_entry.id   478a6bf3d4298cef32fa257d53b8e6c8
#
_cell.length_a   1.000
_cell.length_b   1.000
_cell.length_c   1.000
_cell.angle_alpha   90.00
_cell.angle_beta   90.00
_cell.angle_gamma   90.00
#
_symmetry.space_group_name_H-M   'P 1'
#
loop_
_entity.id
_entity.type
_entity.pdbx_description
1 polymer ?
#
loop_
_entity_poly.entity_id
_entity_poly.type
_entity_poly.pdbx_seq_one_letter_code
_entity_poly.pdbx_strand_id
1 'polypeptide(L)'
;SKRNWLVRDGMVFSRIRAVRPMTPKPLVVDLKVEVDASYQTVAGLVHNGGKRKGAVCTYLETWHLDIEEFLELRKNTGDDRRRTHDMNTANWIPDLFMRRVMEKGTWTLFSPSNVPDLHDLFGAEFEKAYVAYEAKAASGELKPSKTVQATDLWRKMLTMLFETGHPWITFKDACNVRSPQQH
;
A
#
# COMPACT_ATOMS: atom_id res chain seq x y z
N SER A 1 35.10 -31.04 19.52
CA SER A 1 34.37 -30.34 18.45
C SER A 1 33.58 -29.18 19.06
N LYS A 2 33.91 -27.96 18.68
CA LYS A 2 33.16 -26.77 19.16
C LYS A 2 31.77 -26.83 18.54
N ARG A 3 30.74 -26.97 19.37
CA ARG A 3 29.35 -26.91 18.92
C ARG A 3 29.10 -25.52 18.34
N ASN A 4 28.58 -25.46 17.10
CA ASN A 4 28.29 -24.18 16.39
C ASN A 4 26.85 -23.68 16.63
N TRP A 5 26.19 -24.22 17.64
CA TRP A 5 24.82 -23.90 17.98
C TRP A 5 24.63 -23.82 19.50
N LEU A 6 23.71 -22.99 19.94
CA LEU A 6 23.32 -22.75 21.31
C LEU A 6 21.82 -23.02 21.45
N VAL A 7 21.39 -23.71 22.50
CA VAL A 7 19.97 -23.83 22.86
C VAL A 7 19.69 -22.93 24.05
N ARG A 8 18.73 -22.06 23.91
CA ARG A 8 18.26 -21.18 24.96
C ARG A 8 16.73 -21.06 24.85
N ASP A 9 16.02 -21.21 25.97
CA ASP A 9 14.55 -21.06 26.06
C ASP A 9 13.77 -21.89 25.01
N GLY A 10 14.23 -23.11 24.75
CA GLY A 10 13.65 -24.01 23.74
C GLY A 10 14.00 -23.68 22.29
N MET A 11 14.76 -22.61 22.07
CA MET A 11 15.20 -22.18 20.73
C MET A 11 16.65 -22.59 20.47
N VAL A 12 16.92 -22.94 19.21
CA VAL A 12 18.26 -23.26 18.73
C VAL A 12 18.84 -22.11 17.97
N PHE A 13 19.95 -21.57 18.42
CA PHE A 13 20.69 -20.51 17.76
C PHE A 13 21.93 -21.12 17.08
N SER A 14 22.07 -20.83 15.79
CA SER A 14 23.22 -21.23 14.99
C SER A 14 24.01 -20.00 14.53
N ARG A 15 25.33 -20.06 14.62
CA ARG A 15 26.19 -18.99 14.16
C ARG A 15 26.18 -18.93 12.62
N ILE A 16 25.82 -17.81 12.05
CA ILE A 16 26.00 -17.54 10.63
C ILE A 16 27.49 -17.37 10.34
N ARG A 17 28.06 -18.22 9.49
CA ARG A 17 29.49 -18.18 9.12
C ARG A 17 29.76 -17.24 7.94
N ALA A 18 28.86 -17.21 6.99
CA ALA A 18 28.97 -16.35 5.82
C ALA A 18 27.59 -16.08 5.21
N VAL A 19 27.39 -14.91 4.71
CA VAL A 19 26.25 -14.54 3.85
C VAL A 19 26.83 -14.26 2.47
N ARG A 20 26.38 -15.01 1.47
CA ARG A 20 26.80 -14.81 0.07
C ARG A 20 25.56 -14.42 -0.75
N PRO A 21 25.62 -13.31 -1.49
CA PRO A 21 24.55 -12.99 -2.44
C PRO A 21 24.51 -14.06 -3.54
N MET A 22 23.32 -14.52 -3.87
CA MET A 22 23.12 -15.48 -4.96
C MET A 22 22.61 -14.74 -6.20
N THR A 23 23.32 -14.93 -7.30
CA THR A 23 22.88 -14.53 -8.65
C THR A 23 23.18 -15.73 -9.60
N PRO A 24 22.22 -16.17 -10.42
CA PRO A 24 20.89 -15.62 -10.66
C PRO A 24 19.93 -15.85 -9.48
N LYS A 25 18.80 -15.13 -9.48
CA LYS A 25 17.76 -15.29 -8.44
C LYS A 25 17.27 -16.74 -8.43
N PRO A 26 17.44 -17.50 -7.33
CA PRO A 26 16.92 -18.85 -7.26
C PRO A 26 15.40 -18.84 -7.27
N LEU A 27 14.82 -19.92 -7.76
CA LEU A 27 13.39 -20.17 -7.57
C LEU A 27 13.12 -20.28 -6.07
N VAL A 28 12.29 -19.39 -5.55
CA VAL A 28 11.83 -19.47 -4.16
C VAL A 28 10.56 -20.32 -4.16
N VAL A 29 10.59 -21.43 -3.43
CA VAL A 29 9.44 -22.32 -3.27
C VAL A 29 8.95 -22.29 -1.83
N ASP A 30 7.65 -22.21 -1.66
CA ASP A 30 7.00 -22.40 -0.36
C ASP A 30 6.55 -23.86 -0.26
N LEU A 31 6.97 -24.52 0.83
CA LEU A 31 6.65 -25.92 1.08
C LEU A 31 5.48 -25.99 2.06
N LYS A 32 4.35 -26.56 1.62
CA LYS A 32 3.22 -26.81 2.51
C LYS A 32 3.35 -28.20 3.15
N VAL A 33 3.49 -28.24 4.46
CA VAL A 33 3.50 -29.46 5.26
C VAL A 33 2.19 -29.54 6.05
N GLU A 34 1.52 -30.69 6.01
CA GLU A 34 0.11 -30.77 6.44
C GLU A 34 -0.13 -30.72 7.95
N VAL A 35 0.80 -31.22 8.77
CA VAL A 35 0.53 -31.39 10.21
C VAL A 35 1.05 -30.23 11.05
N ASP A 36 2.33 -29.93 10.98
CA ASP A 36 2.97 -28.95 11.86
C ASP A 36 3.66 -27.80 11.10
N ALA A 37 3.55 -27.79 9.77
CA ALA A 37 4.14 -26.82 8.87
C ALA A 37 5.68 -26.69 9.07
N SER A 38 6.36 -27.72 9.53
CA SER A 38 7.81 -27.75 9.69
C SER A 38 8.48 -28.75 8.75
N TYR A 39 9.72 -28.51 8.36
CA TYR A 39 10.51 -29.38 7.52
C TYR A 39 12.00 -29.30 7.85
N GLN A 40 12.70 -30.41 7.60
CA GLN A 40 14.12 -30.51 7.85
C GLN A 40 14.92 -29.92 6.70
N THR A 41 15.87 -29.08 7.00
CA THR A 41 16.87 -28.58 6.06
C THR A 41 18.28 -28.98 6.51
N VAL A 42 19.27 -28.75 5.66
CA VAL A 42 20.68 -28.92 6.03
C VAL A 42 21.14 -28.00 7.17
N ALA A 43 20.40 -26.91 7.39
CA ALA A 43 20.66 -25.95 8.47
C ALA A 43 19.90 -26.29 9.77
N GLY A 44 18.89 -27.14 9.72
CA GLY A 44 18.06 -27.52 10.85
C GLY A 44 16.58 -27.64 10.50
N LEU A 45 15.77 -27.85 11.52
CA LEU A 45 14.34 -27.84 11.40
C LEU A 45 13.85 -26.38 11.21
N VAL A 46 13.10 -26.11 10.16
CA VAL A 46 12.46 -24.82 9.91
C VAL A 46 10.96 -24.99 9.85
N HIS A 47 10.26 -23.99 10.34
CA HIS A 47 8.81 -23.94 10.29
C HIS A 47 8.38 -23.20 9.02
N ASN A 48 7.56 -23.83 8.21
CA ASN A 48 6.91 -23.17 7.09
C ASN A 48 5.89 -22.16 7.62
N GLY A 49 5.79 -20.99 6.99
CA GLY A 49 4.92 -19.89 7.42
C GLY A 49 3.58 -20.41 7.96
N GLY A 50 3.27 -20.09 9.20
CA GLY A 50 2.22 -20.71 10.01
C GLY A 50 0.85 -20.87 9.35
N LYS A 51 -0.10 -21.44 10.06
CA LYS A 51 -1.51 -21.64 9.62
C LYS A 51 -2.22 -20.33 9.21
N ARG A 52 -1.68 -19.18 9.58
CA ARG A 52 -2.18 -17.84 9.23
C ARG A 52 -1.32 -17.24 8.14
N LYS A 53 -1.90 -17.01 6.98
CA LYS A 53 -1.27 -16.25 5.90
C LYS A 53 -1.05 -14.80 6.36
N GLY A 54 0.03 -14.17 5.91
CA GLY A 54 0.20 -12.73 6.05
C GLY A 54 -0.95 -11.99 5.36
N ALA A 55 -1.37 -10.87 5.93
CA ALA A 55 -2.35 -9.98 5.35
C ALA A 55 -1.68 -8.62 5.05
N VAL A 56 -1.94 -8.09 3.87
CA VAL A 56 -1.42 -6.79 3.42
C VAL A 56 -2.58 -5.89 3.04
N CYS A 57 -2.48 -4.62 3.39
CA CYS A 57 -3.35 -3.58 2.89
C CYS A 57 -2.52 -2.49 2.23
N THR A 58 -2.82 -2.20 0.97
CA THR A 58 -2.17 -1.12 0.23
C THR A 58 -3.06 0.13 0.31
N TYR A 59 -2.46 1.23 0.77
CA TYR A 59 -3.10 2.54 0.82
C TYR A 59 -2.66 3.35 -0.39
N LEU A 60 -3.61 4.00 -1.07
CA LEU A 60 -3.32 4.93 -2.14
C LEU A 60 -3.99 6.28 -1.88
N GLU A 61 -3.24 7.35 -2.09
CA GLU A 61 -3.73 8.71 -1.95
C GLU A 61 -4.68 9.09 -3.09
N THR A 62 -5.72 9.84 -2.77
CA THR A 62 -6.76 10.22 -3.73
C THR A 62 -6.28 11.13 -4.86
N TRP A 63 -5.13 11.78 -4.70
CA TRP A 63 -4.51 12.61 -5.74
C TRP A 63 -3.59 11.83 -6.70
N HIS A 64 -3.39 10.54 -6.47
CA HIS A 64 -2.53 9.72 -7.33
C HIS A 64 -3.16 9.54 -8.72
N LEU A 65 -2.35 9.64 -9.77
CA LEU A 65 -2.81 9.56 -11.16
C LEU A 65 -3.54 8.24 -11.46
N ASP A 66 -3.11 7.14 -10.85
CA ASP A 66 -3.65 5.80 -11.05
C ASP A 66 -4.83 5.47 -10.11
N ILE A 67 -5.38 6.46 -9.40
CA ILE A 67 -6.45 6.20 -8.41
C ILE A 67 -7.65 5.50 -9.03
N GLU A 68 -8.03 5.84 -10.25
CA GLU A 68 -9.19 5.24 -10.91
C GLU A 68 -9.00 3.76 -11.23
N GLU A 69 -7.76 3.35 -11.60
CA GLU A 69 -7.42 1.95 -11.81
C GLU A 69 -7.31 1.19 -10.48
N PHE A 70 -6.73 1.83 -9.47
CA PHE A 70 -6.64 1.26 -8.11
C PHE A 70 -8.02 0.92 -7.52
N LEU A 71 -9.03 1.75 -7.75
CA LEU A 71 -10.39 1.51 -7.30
C LEU A 71 -10.97 0.20 -7.86
N GLU A 72 -10.52 -0.22 -9.03
CA GLU A 72 -11.03 -1.39 -9.73
C GLU A 72 -10.30 -2.70 -9.42
N LEU A 73 -9.21 -2.65 -8.63
CA LEU A 73 -8.37 -3.83 -8.36
C LEU A 73 -9.12 -5.01 -7.73
N ARG A 74 -10.22 -4.76 -7.02
CA ARG A 74 -11.01 -5.79 -6.33
C ARG A 74 -12.30 -6.18 -7.06
N LYS A 75 -12.53 -5.66 -8.26
CA LYS A 75 -13.69 -6.06 -9.06
C LYS A 75 -13.67 -7.55 -9.38
N ASN A 76 -14.85 -8.18 -9.35
CA ASN A 76 -15.05 -9.58 -9.73
C ASN A 76 -15.23 -9.80 -11.23
N THR A 77 -15.14 -8.73 -12.02
CA THR A 77 -15.34 -8.73 -13.48
C THR A 77 -14.13 -8.12 -14.18
N GLY A 78 -13.93 -8.47 -15.45
CA GLY A 78 -12.86 -7.96 -16.28
C GLY A 78 -11.64 -8.88 -16.33
N ASP A 79 -10.48 -8.36 -16.72
CA ASP A 79 -9.26 -9.14 -16.85
C ASP A 79 -8.65 -9.45 -15.48
N ASP A 80 -8.58 -10.74 -15.12
CA ASP A 80 -8.01 -11.22 -13.84
C ASP A 80 -6.57 -10.79 -13.62
N ARG A 81 -5.80 -10.56 -14.69
CA ARG A 81 -4.42 -10.07 -14.61
C ARG A 81 -4.32 -8.66 -14.02
N ARG A 82 -5.41 -7.91 -14.06
CA ARG A 82 -5.55 -6.57 -13.49
C ARG A 82 -6.25 -6.56 -12.13
N ARG A 83 -6.40 -7.72 -11.48
CA ARG A 83 -7.10 -7.87 -10.21
C ARG A 83 -6.15 -8.36 -9.13
N THR A 84 -6.43 -7.96 -7.89
CA THR A 84 -5.66 -8.36 -6.70
C THR A 84 -6.63 -8.87 -5.63
N HIS A 85 -7.03 -10.14 -5.75
CA HIS A 85 -8.02 -10.72 -4.84
C HIS A 85 -7.50 -10.99 -3.43
N ASP A 86 -6.19 -11.18 -3.26
CA ASP A 86 -5.54 -11.54 -1.99
C ASP A 86 -4.98 -10.33 -1.22
N MET A 87 -5.10 -9.12 -1.77
CA MET A 87 -4.61 -7.89 -1.15
C MET A 87 -5.77 -6.97 -0.78
N ASN A 88 -5.77 -6.46 0.44
CA ASN A 88 -6.69 -5.41 0.83
C ASN A 88 -6.25 -4.06 0.24
N THR A 89 -7.20 -3.20 -0.04
CA THR A 89 -6.94 -1.85 -0.57
C THR A 89 -7.68 -0.81 0.26
N ALA A 90 -7.08 0.36 0.42
CA ALA A 90 -7.65 1.48 1.15
C ALA A 90 -7.36 2.81 0.46
N ASN A 91 -8.34 3.69 0.42
CA ASN A 91 -8.15 5.07 0.02
C ASN A 91 -7.56 5.89 1.17
N TRP A 92 -6.54 6.68 0.90
CA TRP A 92 -5.94 7.60 1.85
C TRP A 92 -6.37 9.02 1.47
N ILE A 93 -7.38 9.56 2.19
CA ILE A 93 -8.17 10.71 1.80
C ILE A 93 -7.80 11.92 2.63
N PRO A 94 -7.23 12.99 2.04
CA PRO A 94 -7.02 14.26 2.73
C PRO A 94 -8.34 15.02 2.91
N ASP A 95 -8.45 15.81 3.96
CA ASP A 95 -9.64 16.62 4.28
C ASP A 95 -10.00 17.59 3.15
N LEU A 96 -8.99 18.11 2.45
CA LEU A 96 -9.18 18.97 1.29
C LEU A 96 -10.03 18.29 0.21
N PHE A 97 -9.81 16.99 -0.06
CA PHE A 97 -10.62 16.27 -1.06
C PHE A 97 -12.10 16.26 -0.65
N MET A 98 -12.40 15.97 0.62
CA MET A 98 -13.78 15.95 1.11
C MET A 98 -14.43 17.33 1.03
N ARG A 99 -13.68 18.39 1.29
CA ARG A 99 -14.15 19.77 1.10
C ARG A 99 -14.50 20.04 -0.36
N ARG A 100 -13.63 19.64 -1.30
CA ARG A 100 -13.89 19.77 -2.75
C ARG A 100 -15.11 18.96 -3.20
N VAL A 101 -15.35 17.80 -2.59
CA VAL A 101 -16.58 17.01 -2.83
C VAL A 101 -17.83 17.79 -2.40
N MET A 102 -17.82 18.38 -1.21
CA MET A 102 -18.95 19.18 -0.70
C MET A 102 -19.20 20.44 -1.54
N GLU A 103 -18.15 21.08 -1.98
CA GLU A 103 -18.20 22.30 -2.83
C GLU A 103 -18.46 21.98 -4.30
N LYS A 104 -18.53 20.71 -4.69
CA LYS A 104 -18.64 20.23 -6.08
C LYS A 104 -17.51 20.78 -6.97
N GLY A 105 -16.32 20.90 -6.39
CA GLY A 105 -15.13 21.38 -7.06
C GLY A 105 -14.42 20.32 -7.88
N THR A 106 -13.33 20.73 -8.51
CA THR A 106 -12.43 19.86 -9.25
C THR A 106 -11.34 19.29 -8.36
N TRP A 107 -10.77 18.19 -8.79
CA TRP A 107 -9.65 17.50 -8.14
C TRP A 107 -8.61 17.12 -9.18
N THR A 108 -7.35 17.46 -8.94
CA THR A 108 -6.26 17.17 -9.88
C THR A 108 -5.45 15.99 -9.42
N LEU A 109 -5.25 15.06 -10.33
CA LEU A 109 -4.45 13.84 -10.14
C LEU A 109 -3.04 14.10 -10.66
N PHE A 110 -2.04 13.64 -9.89
CA PHE A 110 -0.62 13.83 -10.18
C PHE A 110 0.15 12.52 -10.22
N SER A 111 1.25 12.50 -10.96
CA SER A 111 2.28 11.49 -10.80
C SER A 111 3.12 11.79 -9.53
N PRO A 112 3.37 10.81 -8.65
CA PRO A 112 4.17 11.03 -7.45
C PRO A 112 5.57 11.61 -7.71
N SER A 113 6.15 11.29 -8.86
CA SER A 113 7.46 11.83 -9.25
C SER A 113 7.47 13.36 -9.42
N ASN A 114 6.31 13.95 -9.70
CA ASN A 114 6.18 15.38 -9.94
C ASN A 114 5.79 16.16 -8.67
N VAL A 115 5.33 15.46 -7.64
CA VAL A 115 4.85 16.03 -6.37
C VAL A 115 5.40 15.23 -5.18
N PRO A 116 6.72 15.11 -5.03
CA PRO A 116 7.36 14.14 -4.15
C PRO A 116 7.08 14.36 -2.66
N ASP A 117 6.73 15.58 -2.26
CA ASP A 117 6.44 15.97 -0.88
C ASP A 117 4.98 15.76 -0.46
N LEU A 118 4.04 15.66 -1.39
CA LEU A 118 2.61 15.53 -1.06
C LEU A 118 2.28 14.30 -0.21
N HIS A 119 3.06 13.24 -0.37
CA HIS A 119 2.83 12.01 0.38
C HIS A 119 3.05 12.21 1.89
N ASP A 120 4.07 12.97 2.27
CA ASP A 120 4.46 13.19 3.65
C ASP A 120 3.64 14.29 4.34
N LEU A 121 3.03 15.19 3.56
CA LEU A 121 2.26 16.33 4.07
C LEU A 121 0.83 15.95 4.44
N PHE A 122 0.28 16.61 5.44
CA PHE A 122 -1.13 16.52 5.85
C PHE A 122 -1.66 17.85 6.37
N GLY A 123 -2.98 18.01 6.50
CA GLY A 123 -3.63 19.22 7.00
C GLY A 123 -3.34 20.45 6.12
N ALA A 124 -3.08 21.58 6.77
CA ALA A 124 -2.86 22.87 6.10
C ALA A 124 -1.61 22.89 5.19
N GLU A 125 -0.56 22.16 5.57
CA GLU A 125 0.66 22.04 4.77
C GLU A 125 0.38 21.30 3.46
N PHE A 126 -0.37 20.20 3.53
CA PHE A 126 -0.83 19.47 2.36
C PHE A 126 -1.67 20.37 1.45
N GLU A 127 -2.65 21.08 1.99
CA GLU A 127 -3.53 21.97 1.22
C GLU A 127 -2.73 23.04 0.47
N LYS A 128 -1.80 23.69 1.15
CA LYS A 128 -0.94 24.71 0.56
C LYS A 128 -0.10 24.17 -0.59
N ALA A 129 0.56 23.01 -0.39
CA ALA A 129 1.36 22.38 -1.43
C ALA A 129 0.51 21.90 -2.61
N TYR A 130 -0.63 21.26 -2.32
CA TYR A 130 -1.54 20.75 -3.34
C TYR A 130 -2.07 21.86 -4.26
N VAL A 131 -2.54 22.97 -3.71
CA VAL A 131 -3.04 24.12 -4.48
C VAL A 131 -1.93 24.74 -5.33
N ALA A 132 -0.70 24.79 -4.82
CA ALA A 132 0.47 25.24 -5.60
C ALA A 132 0.74 24.32 -6.80
N TYR A 133 0.65 22.99 -6.61
CA TYR A 133 0.78 22.03 -7.70
C TYR A 133 -0.39 22.09 -8.69
N GLU A 134 -1.61 22.34 -8.24
CA GLU A 134 -2.75 22.57 -9.14
C GLU A 134 -2.50 23.78 -10.07
N ALA A 135 -1.98 24.88 -9.53
CA ALA A 135 -1.64 26.06 -10.32
C ALA A 135 -0.58 25.76 -11.40
N LYS A 136 0.46 24.98 -11.04
CA LYS A 136 1.49 24.54 -12.00
C LYS A 136 0.93 23.57 -13.06
N ALA A 137 0.01 22.70 -12.70
CA ALA A 137 -0.66 21.84 -13.66
C ALA A 137 -1.53 22.65 -14.64
N ALA A 138 -2.27 23.64 -14.13
CA ALA A 138 -3.11 24.52 -14.94
C ALA A 138 -2.28 25.37 -15.92
N SER A 139 -1.08 25.82 -15.55
CA SER A 139 -0.15 26.51 -16.44
C SER A 139 0.54 25.59 -17.46
N GLY A 140 0.37 24.27 -17.32
CA GLY A 140 1.02 23.28 -18.18
C GLY A 140 2.49 22.96 -17.84
N GLU A 141 2.99 23.52 -16.76
CA GLU A 141 4.36 23.27 -16.25
C GLU A 141 4.49 21.87 -15.68
N LEU A 142 3.42 21.33 -15.07
CA LEU A 142 3.43 20.03 -14.39
C LEU A 142 2.65 18.99 -15.19
N LYS A 143 3.35 18.03 -15.79
CA LYS A 143 2.79 16.92 -16.57
C LYS A 143 3.53 15.62 -16.25
N PRO A 144 2.84 14.44 -16.25
CA PRO A 144 1.41 14.26 -16.49
C PRO A 144 0.53 14.69 -15.30
N SER A 145 -0.61 15.27 -15.59
CA SER A 145 -1.67 15.57 -14.63
C SER A 145 -3.04 15.39 -15.28
N LYS A 146 -4.06 15.07 -14.48
CA LYS A 146 -5.44 14.89 -14.94
C LYS A 146 -6.40 15.55 -13.95
N THR A 147 -7.27 16.42 -14.41
CA THR A 147 -8.30 17.04 -13.57
C THR A 147 -9.64 16.34 -13.75
N VAL A 148 -10.29 15.98 -12.64
CA VAL A 148 -11.58 15.29 -12.57
C VAL A 148 -12.53 16.06 -11.66
N GLN A 149 -13.82 15.78 -11.73
CA GLN A 149 -14.78 16.27 -10.74
C GLN A 149 -14.62 15.47 -9.43
N ALA A 150 -14.43 16.16 -8.32
CA ALA A 150 -14.26 15.50 -7.01
C ALA A 150 -15.47 14.63 -6.65
N THR A 151 -16.68 15.08 -6.98
CA THR A 151 -17.92 14.34 -6.76
C THR A 151 -17.99 13.04 -7.56
N ASP A 152 -17.45 13.02 -8.78
CA ASP A 152 -17.49 11.82 -9.63
C ASP A 152 -16.48 10.78 -9.14
N LEU A 153 -15.29 11.23 -8.75
CA LEU A 153 -14.30 10.35 -8.12
C LEU A 153 -14.83 9.77 -6.81
N TRP A 154 -15.45 10.60 -5.96
CA TRP A 154 -16.08 10.15 -4.72
C TRP A 154 -17.18 9.12 -4.96
N ARG A 155 -18.05 9.37 -5.93
CA ARG A 155 -19.09 8.42 -6.34
C ARG A 155 -18.48 7.08 -6.77
N LYS A 156 -17.41 7.12 -7.57
CA LYS A 156 -16.71 5.90 -8.00
C LYS A 156 -16.14 5.13 -6.81
N MET A 157 -15.52 5.83 -5.84
CA MET A 157 -15.04 5.21 -4.59
C MET A 157 -16.16 4.48 -3.84
N LEU A 158 -17.29 5.15 -3.63
CA LEU A 158 -18.42 4.57 -2.94
C LEU A 158 -19.04 3.40 -3.69
N THR A 159 -19.12 3.49 -5.02
CA THR A 159 -19.63 2.39 -5.86
C THR A 159 -18.75 1.15 -5.70
N MET A 160 -17.43 1.30 -5.78
CA MET A 160 -16.50 0.18 -5.62
C MET A 160 -16.54 -0.41 -4.21
N LEU A 161 -16.62 0.44 -3.19
CA LEU A 161 -16.79 -0.01 -1.81
C LEU A 161 -18.08 -0.81 -1.63
N PHE A 162 -19.17 -0.36 -2.21
CA PHE A 162 -20.45 -1.06 -2.15
C PHE A 162 -20.43 -2.41 -2.88
N GLU A 163 -19.82 -2.46 -4.07
CA GLU A 163 -19.74 -3.67 -4.88
C GLU A 163 -18.79 -4.73 -4.32
N THR A 164 -17.65 -4.32 -3.77
CA THR A 164 -16.54 -5.23 -3.45
C THR A 164 -16.11 -5.21 -2.00
N GLY A 165 -16.59 -4.26 -1.19
CA GLY A 165 -16.09 -4.00 0.16
C GLY A 165 -14.73 -3.29 0.18
N HIS A 166 -14.18 -2.91 -0.98
CA HIS A 166 -12.88 -2.26 -1.15
C HIS A 166 -12.90 -1.20 -2.26
N PRO A 167 -11.95 -0.25 -2.26
CA PRO A 167 -11.01 0.08 -1.17
C PRO A 167 -11.71 0.65 0.07
N TRP A 168 -11.14 0.43 1.25
CA TRP A 168 -11.64 1.04 2.49
C TRP A 168 -11.52 2.56 2.43
N ILE A 169 -12.33 3.25 3.22
CA ILE A 169 -12.31 4.70 3.36
C ILE A 169 -11.53 5.05 4.61
N THR A 170 -10.40 5.76 4.44
CA THR A 170 -9.56 6.21 5.56
C THR A 170 -9.18 7.68 5.37
N PHE A 171 -9.21 8.46 6.44
CA PHE A 171 -8.98 9.90 6.41
C PHE A 171 -7.56 10.24 6.90
N LYS A 172 -6.73 10.74 5.98
CA LYS A 172 -5.31 11.01 6.16
C LYS A 172 -5.04 11.96 7.34
N ASP A 173 -5.70 13.11 7.32
CA ASP A 173 -5.41 14.18 8.27
C ASP A 173 -5.79 13.77 9.70
N ALA A 174 -6.97 13.20 9.88
CA ALA A 174 -7.42 12.70 11.17
C ALA A 174 -6.53 11.56 11.72
N CYS A 175 -6.05 10.66 10.86
CA CYS A 175 -5.14 9.60 11.25
C CYS A 175 -3.79 10.15 11.70
N ASN A 176 -3.19 11.08 10.93
CA ASN A 176 -1.89 11.66 11.26
C ASN A 176 -1.94 12.51 12.54
N VAL A 177 -2.95 13.37 12.69
CA VAL A 177 -3.11 14.23 13.89
C VAL A 177 -3.28 13.39 15.17
N ARG A 178 -3.92 12.22 15.08
CA ARG A 178 -4.18 11.36 16.24
C ARG A 178 -3.17 10.24 16.43
N SER A 179 -2.22 10.11 15.54
CA SER A 179 -1.17 9.09 15.66
C SER A 179 -0.29 9.37 16.89
N PRO A 180 -0.05 8.39 17.76
CA PRO A 180 0.91 8.53 18.86
C PRO A 180 2.36 8.46 18.35
N GLN A 181 2.59 8.05 17.12
CA GLN A 181 3.90 7.94 16.48
C GLN A 181 4.12 9.20 15.63
N GLN A 182 4.93 10.11 16.14
CA GLN A 182 5.22 11.41 15.52
C GLN A 182 6.66 11.50 14.97
N HIS A 183 7.28 10.37 14.65
CA HIS A 183 8.68 10.26 14.17
C HIS A 183 8.77 9.51 12.85
#